data_3a0c850b89ecb1aa6058877f97aa7af3
#
_entry.id   3a0c850b89ecb1aa6058877f97aa7af3
#
_cell.length_a   1.000
_cell.length_b   1.000
_cell.length_c   1.000
_cell.angle_alpha   90.00
_cell.angle_beta   90.00
_cell.angle_gamma   90.00
#
_symmetry.space_group_name_H-M   'P 1'
#
loop_
_entity.id
_entity.type
_entity.pdbx_description
1 polymer ?
#
loop_
_entity_poly.entity_id
_entity_poly.type
_entity_poly.pdbx_seq_one_letter_code
_entity_poly.pdbx_strand_id
1 'polypeptide(L)'
;MILAITGCGHTYVHEEEQKVMCCISVDGESYISKSKDPDEEMISDVSIMIFDERGDAEECLWLPNGQTHVQVPLVLGKSYSFRACANFGYRTYADHIDELEETVYYMAYPDEYSKGMPMYAELDNIRIGEDATVDLELIRLMSKISLRMDRRRLSKGVQMNVTGVRIGNCPKSSKVFQSNRLTSNDQCFSMGFSRDDAQSSILNTISADNLSGILTLYMLENMQGETDNPVKEDADKVFDENDHRREVCSYIEMEIEYLSYEQYSEKPLIYRFYLGDSRTNLDVERNCHYHITVCPEDDGLKGDGWRVDKSGMSDLGPTFLKSYPSSYIRGKIGDKIHLGCIISPPHTPFDVGESYMADDKAEGIYDYVIDQDGLGAVLTLTGPGRGWIYMEAGDPIDDGALFVIEVDLPR
;
A
#
# COMPACT_ATOMS: atom_id res chain seq x y z
N MET A 1 -86.12 16.00 -23.55
CA MET A 1 -85.25 14.81 -23.62
C MET A 1 -83.82 15.38 -23.55
N ILE A 2 -83.29 15.46 -22.30
CA ILE A 2 -81.96 16.03 -22.00
C ILE A 2 -81.02 14.83 -21.71
N LEU A 3 -80.06 14.65 -22.62
CA LEU A 3 -79.01 13.62 -22.45
C LEU A 3 -77.97 14.21 -21.48
N ALA A 4 -77.84 13.60 -20.30
CA ALA A 4 -76.71 13.83 -19.38
C ALA A 4 -75.55 12.94 -19.81
N ILE A 5 -74.42 13.55 -20.23
CA ILE A 5 -73.16 12.87 -20.44
C ILE A 5 -72.39 12.92 -19.13
N THR A 6 -72.35 11.80 -18.42
CA THR A 6 -71.42 11.60 -17.28
C THR A 6 -70.02 11.25 -17.80
N GLY A 7 -69.17 12.24 -17.81
CA GLY A 7 -67.73 12.03 -18.03
C GLY A 7 -67.08 11.44 -16.78
N CYS A 8 -66.58 10.20 -16.83
CA CYS A 8 -65.64 9.67 -15.83
C CYS A 8 -64.30 10.33 -16.07
N GLY A 9 -64.01 11.38 -15.31
CA GLY A 9 -62.64 11.88 -15.15
C GLY A 9 -61.87 10.98 -14.24
N HIS A 10 -60.99 10.17 -14.77
CA HIS A 10 -59.91 9.60 -13.96
C HIS A 10 -58.95 10.74 -13.59
N THR A 11 -59.05 11.25 -12.39
CA THR A 11 -58.03 12.07 -11.80
C THR A 11 -56.88 11.14 -11.48
N TYR A 12 -55.84 11.16 -12.28
CA TYR A 12 -54.54 10.60 -11.85
C TYR A 12 -54.05 11.50 -10.69
N VAL A 13 -54.22 11.03 -9.49
CA VAL A 13 -53.50 11.57 -8.33
C VAL A 13 -52.08 11.10 -8.53
N HIS A 14 -51.21 11.98 -8.99
CA HIS A 14 -49.76 11.80 -8.76
C HIS A 14 -49.58 11.82 -7.24
N GLU A 15 -49.46 10.66 -6.64
CA GLU A 15 -48.86 10.60 -5.30
C GLU A 15 -47.46 11.19 -5.44
N GLU A 16 -47.24 12.36 -4.85
CA GLU A 16 -45.87 12.91 -4.71
C GLU A 16 -45.06 11.89 -3.91
N GLU A 17 -44.04 11.34 -4.52
CA GLU A 17 -43.12 10.41 -3.86
C GLU A 17 -42.47 11.13 -2.68
N GLN A 18 -42.68 10.60 -1.47
CA GLN A 18 -42.12 11.18 -0.26
C GLN A 18 -40.61 11.01 -0.28
N LYS A 19 -39.85 12.13 -0.30
CA LYS A 19 -38.40 12.12 -0.18
C LYS A 19 -37.98 12.32 1.27
N VAL A 20 -36.96 11.60 1.68
CA VAL A 20 -36.25 11.73 2.98
C VAL A 20 -34.80 12.08 2.73
N MET A 21 -34.19 12.80 3.67
CA MET A 21 -32.76 13.10 3.60
C MET A 21 -31.96 11.88 4.03
N CYS A 22 -31.24 11.30 3.09
CA CYS A 22 -30.30 10.22 3.34
C CYS A 22 -28.92 10.79 3.66
N CYS A 23 -28.34 10.42 4.79
CA CYS A 23 -26.97 10.78 5.14
C CYS A 23 -26.03 9.73 4.57
N ILE A 24 -25.13 10.14 3.70
CA ILE A 24 -24.12 9.26 3.13
C ILE A 24 -22.77 9.62 3.76
N SER A 25 -22.10 8.65 4.36
CA SER A 25 -20.71 8.75 4.80
C SER A 25 -19.82 7.88 3.91
N VAL A 26 -18.60 8.35 3.71
CA VAL A 26 -17.58 7.63 2.96
C VAL A 26 -16.36 7.54 3.85
N ASP A 27 -16.06 6.34 4.30
CA ASP A 27 -14.90 6.07 5.13
C ASP A 27 -13.97 5.08 4.43
N GLY A 28 -12.67 5.24 4.61
CA GLY A 28 -11.72 4.17 4.30
C GLY A 28 -12.04 2.98 5.21
N GLU A 29 -11.88 1.76 4.71
CA GLU A 29 -12.15 0.50 5.39
C GLU A 29 -11.70 0.58 6.86
N SER A 30 -12.62 0.79 7.78
CA SER A 30 -12.30 0.97 9.18
C SER A 30 -13.21 0.16 10.06
N TYR A 31 -12.75 -0.98 10.44
CA TYR A 31 -13.29 -1.55 11.65
C TYR A 31 -12.22 -1.95 12.67
N ILE A 32 -11.13 -1.53 12.85
CA ILE A 32 -10.23 -1.83 13.98
C ILE A 32 -8.76 -1.45 13.69
N SER A 33 -8.33 -1.36 12.44
CA SER A 33 -6.99 -0.88 12.14
C SER A 33 -7.01 0.12 11.01
N LYS A 34 -7.01 1.36 11.38
CA LYS A 34 -6.59 2.40 10.45
C LYS A 34 -5.15 2.10 10.09
N SER A 35 -4.90 1.78 8.82
CA SER A 35 -3.53 1.88 8.32
C SER A 35 -3.00 3.23 8.78
N LYS A 36 -1.82 3.28 9.36
CA LYS A 36 -1.29 4.53 9.89
C LYS A 36 -0.30 5.18 8.96
N ASP A 37 -0.24 4.71 7.73
CA ASP A 37 0.33 5.54 6.67
C ASP A 37 -0.72 6.61 6.31
N PRO A 38 -0.51 7.91 6.62
CA PRO A 38 -1.48 8.95 6.30
C PRO A 38 -1.87 8.96 4.82
N ASP A 39 -0.97 8.54 3.95
CA ASP A 39 -1.21 8.49 2.51
C ASP A 39 -2.15 7.34 2.13
N GLU A 40 -2.20 6.27 2.92
CA GLU A 40 -3.09 5.12 2.69
C GLU A 40 -4.54 5.39 3.11
N GLU A 41 -4.77 6.30 4.06
CA GLU A 41 -6.10 6.66 4.56
C GLU A 41 -6.60 8.01 4.03
N MET A 42 -5.73 8.74 3.33
CA MET A 42 -6.09 10.08 2.87
C MET A 42 -7.20 10.03 1.82
N ILE A 43 -8.25 10.79 2.06
CA ILE A 43 -9.31 11.06 1.10
C ILE A 43 -9.22 12.53 0.69
N SER A 44 -8.86 12.78 -0.56
CA SER A 44 -8.75 14.11 -1.14
C SER A 44 -10.01 14.54 -1.87
N ASP A 45 -10.65 13.62 -2.54
CA ASP A 45 -11.88 13.84 -3.30
C ASP A 45 -12.69 12.53 -3.41
N VAL A 46 -14.01 12.66 -3.58
CA VAL A 46 -14.90 11.52 -3.78
C VAL A 46 -15.95 11.86 -4.83
N SER A 47 -16.15 10.97 -5.80
CA SER A 47 -17.36 10.93 -6.63
C SER A 47 -18.31 9.89 -6.07
N ILE A 48 -19.57 10.23 -5.84
CA ILE A 48 -20.62 9.32 -5.42
C ILE A 48 -21.69 9.28 -6.50
N MET A 49 -22.04 8.11 -6.98
CA MET A 49 -23.06 7.86 -7.98
C MET A 49 -24.15 6.99 -7.35
N ILE A 50 -25.40 7.42 -7.48
CA ILE A 50 -26.59 6.78 -6.91
C ILE A 50 -27.48 6.35 -8.05
N PHE A 51 -27.80 5.06 -8.09
CA PHE A 51 -28.61 4.45 -9.16
C PHE A 51 -29.91 3.89 -8.60
N ASP A 52 -30.99 4.03 -9.38
CA ASP A 52 -32.29 3.47 -9.04
C ASP A 52 -32.34 1.94 -9.26
N GLU A 53 -33.48 1.31 -9.00
CA GLU A 53 -33.69 -0.13 -9.16
C GLU A 53 -33.51 -0.64 -10.61
N ARG A 54 -33.51 0.25 -11.59
CA ARG A 54 -33.29 -0.08 -13.02
C ARG A 54 -31.86 0.10 -13.44
N GLY A 55 -31.04 0.70 -12.58
CA GLY A 55 -29.66 1.05 -12.88
C GLY A 55 -29.49 2.45 -13.48
N ASP A 56 -30.58 3.24 -13.62
CA ASP A 56 -30.50 4.62 -14.09
C ASP A 56 -29.95 5.54 -12.99
N ALA A 57 -29.09 6.49 -13.34
CA ALA A 57 -28.51 7.43 -12.38
C ALA A 57 -29.57 8.39 -11.82
N GLU A 58 -29.80 8.35 -10.52
CA GLU A 58 -30.64 9.30 -9.80
C GLU A 58 -29.85 10.56 -9.42
N GLU A 59 -28.58 10.41 -8.99
CA GLU A 59 -27.72 11.50 -8.56
C GLU A 59 -26.24 11.16 -8.75
N CYS A 60 -25.45 12.15 -9.17
CA CYS A 60 -23.99 12.05 -9.25
C CYS A 60 -23.36 13.26 -8.54
N LEU A 61 -22.66 13.00 -7.46
CA LEU A 61 -22.08 14.00 -6.56
C LEU A 61 -20.55 14.05 -6.68
N TRP A 62 -20.00 15.22 -6.46
CA TRP A 62 -18.57 15.44 -6.32
C TRP A 62 -18.26 16.12 -5.00
N LEU A 63 -17.45 15.48 -4.18
CA LEU A 63 -17.03 15.93 -2.86
C LEU A 63 -15.52 16.22 -2.89
N PRO A 64 -15.11 17.49 -3.09
CA PRO A 64 -13.69 17.88 -3.09
C PRO A 64 -13.16 18.14 -1.68
N ASN A 65 -11.83 18.32 -1.59
CA ASN A 65 -11.14 18.82 -0.39
C ASN A 65 -11.33 17.99 0.88
N GLY A 66 -11.34 16.65 0.73
CA GLY A 66 -11.47 15.75 1.86
C GLY A 66 -12.85 15.70 2.51
N GLN A 67 -13.87 16.16 1.82
CA GLN A 67 -15.25 16.04 2.26
C GLN A 67 -15.68 14.57 2.12
N THR A 68 -16.18 13.97 3.21
CA THR A 68 -16.58 12.55 3.26
C THR A 68 -18.05 12.35 3.63
N HIS A 69 -18.80 13.41 3.84
CA HIS A 69 -20.21 13.34 4.24
C HIS A 69 -21.07 14.23 3.37
N VAL A 70 -22.23 13.71 2.99
CA VAL A 70 -23.23 14.46 2.21
C VAL A 70 -24.66 14.02 2.58
N GLN A 71 -25.61 14.90 2.39
CA GLN A 71 -27.04 14.60 2.51
C GLN A 71 -27.73 14.72 1.17
N VAL A 72 -28.50 13.70 0.80
CA VAL A 72 -29.19 13.61 -0.49
C VAL A 72 -30.66 13.28 -0.30
N PRO A 73 -31.60 13.96 -0.96
CA PRO A 73 -33.01 13.63 -0.88
C PRO A 73 -33.34 12.41 -1.76
N LEU A 74 -33.61 11.26 -1.13
CA LEU A 74 -34.00 10.02 -1.81
C LEU A 74 -35.45 9.64 -1.47
N VAL A 75 -36.08 8.85 -2.33
CA VAL A 75 -37.48 8.44 -2.17
C VAL A 75 -37.61 7.36 -1.10
N LEU A 76 -38.45 7.62 -0.10
CA LEU A 76 -38.74 6.70 0.97
C LEU A 76 -39.29 5.38 0.42
N GLY A 77 -38.72 4.27 0.88
CA GLY A 77 -39.15 2.91 0.53
C GLY A 77 -38.62 2.38 -0.81
N LYS A 78 -37.96 3.20 -1.64
CA LYS A 78 -37.22 2.73 -2.83
C LYS A 78 -35.85 2.17 -2.46
N SER A 79 -35.33 1.29 -3.31
CA SER A 79 -34.00 0.75 -3.20
C SER A 79 -33.06 1.44 -4.19
N TYR A 80 -31.83 1.66 -3.78
CA TYR A 80 -30.78 2.28 -4.58
C TYR A 80 -29.50 1.49 -4.50
N SER A 81 -28.69 1.59 -5.54
CA SER A 81 -27.31 1.13 -5.58
C SER A 81 -26.36 2.32 -5.56
N PHE A 82 -25.28 2.19 -4.81
CA PHE A 82 -24.29 3.25 -4.61
C PHE A 82 -22.94 2.81 -5.16
N ARG A 83 -22.27 3.72 -5.84
CA ARG A 83 -20.88 3.55 -6.28
C ARG A 83 -20.10 4.79 -5.88
N ALA A 84 -18.87 4.60 -5.41
CA ALA A 84 -17.97 5.69 -5.11
C ALA A 84 -16.59 5.47 -5.71
N CYS A 85 -15.95 6.57 -6.11
CA CYS A 85 -14.54 6.61 -6.51
C CYS A 85 -13.87 7.73 -5.72
N ALA A 86 -12.77 7.42 -5.02
CA ALA A 86 -12.05 8.39 -4.23
C ALA A 86 -10.60 8.54 -4.70
N ASN A 87 -10.04 9.75 -4.55
CA ASN A 87 -8.67 10.11 -4.91
C ASN A 87 -8.34 10.00 -6.41
N PHE A 88 -9.34 10.15 -7.27
CA PHE A 88 -9.10 10.14 -8.72
C PHE A 88 -8.61 11.49 -9.23
N GLY A 89 -8.86 12.58 -8.48
CA GLY A 89 -8.52 13.95 -8.89
C GLY A 89 -9.45 14.51 -9.96
N TYR A 90 -10.47 13.77 -10.37
CA TYR A 90 -11.50 14.17 -11.34
C TYR A 90 -12.85 13.54 -10.99
N ARG A 91 -13.91 14.18 -11.44
CA ARG A 91 -15.27 13.70 -11.23
C ARG A 91 -15.53 12.46 -12.11
N THR A 92 -15.93 11.35 -11.50
CA THR A 92 -16.47 10.18 -12.18
C THR A 92 -17.99 10.27 -12.21
N TYR A 93 -18.59 9.89 -13.32
CA TYR A 93 -20.04 9.85 -13.51
C TYR A 93 -20.41 8.77 -14.52
N ALA A 94 -21.64 8.27 -14.42
CA ALA A 94 -22.25 7.36 -15.40
C ALA A 94 -23.76 7.64 -15.43
N ASP A 95 -24.39 7.50 -16.58
CA ASP A 95 -25.84 7.63 -16.73
C ASP A 95 -26.56 6.32 -16.37
N HIS A 96 -25.87 5.19 -16.49
CA HIS A 96 -26.35 3.87 -16.11
C HIS A 96 -25.25 3.06 -15.43
N ILE A 97 -25.62 2.22 -14.47
CA ILE A 97 -24.69 1.44 -13.64
C ILE A 97 -23.80 0.50 -14.48
N ASP A 98 -24.30 -0.05 -15.58
CA ASP A 98 -23.55 -0.94 -16.46
C ASP A 98 -22.39 -0.24 -17.17
N GLU A 99 -22.43 1.08 -17.33
CA GLU A 99 -21.32 1.85 -17.91
C GLU A 99 -20.07 1.82 -17.02
N LEU A 100 -20.26 1.56 -15.73
CA LEU A 100 -19.17 1.52 -14.75
C LEU A 100 -18.27 0.29 -14.90
N GLU A 101 -18.72 -0.77 -15.58
CA GLU A 101 -17.88 -1.94 -15.86
C GLU A 101 -16.63 -1.59 -16.68
N GLU A 102 -16.71 -0.55 -17.50
CA GLU A 102 -15.59 -0.06 -18.32
C GLU A 102 -14.81 1.08 -17.66
N THR A 103 -15.17 1.43 -16.42
CA THR A 103 -14.46 2.50 -15.70
C THR A 103 -13.03 2.05 -15.34
N VAL A 104 -12.05 2.83 -15.80
CA VAL A 104 -10.63 2.55 -15.62
C VAL A 104 -9.98 3.74 -14.91
N TYR A 105 -9.25 3.46 -13.84
CA TYR A 105 -8.29 4.38 -13.26
C TYR A 105 -6.96 4.27 -14.01
N TYR A 106 -6.37 5.40 -14.37
CA TYR A 106 -5.08 5.45 -15.06
C TYR A 106 -4.07 6.24 -14.24
N MET A 107 -2.91 5.65 -14.00
CA MET A 107 -1.77 6.24 -13.30
C MET A 107 -0.73 6.69 -14.31
N ALA A 108 -0.47 7.99 -14.40
CA ALA A 108 0.53 8.53 -15.33
C ALA A 108 1.97 8.27 -14.84
N TYR A 109 2.18 8.35 -13.52
CA TYR A 109 3.47 8.18 -12.85
C TYR A 109 3.39 7.15 -11.73
N PRO A 110 4.50 6.44 -11.44
CA PRO A 110 4.51 5.37 -10.42
C PRO A 110 4.14 5.80 -9.00
N ASP A 111 4.28 7.07 -8.67
CA ASP A 111 4.05 7.67 -7.35
C ASP A 111 2.88 8.66 -7.33
N GLU A 112 1.97 8.57 -8.28
CA GLU A 112 0.84 9.50 -8.44
C GLU A 112 -0.22 9.40 -7.33
N TYR A 113 0.01 8.58 -6.32
CA TYR A 113 -0.84 8.43 -5.16
C TYR A 113 -0.49 9.35 -3.97
N SER A 114 0.37 10.35 -4.16
CA SER A 114 0.76 11.30 -3.11
C SER A 114 -0.38 12.14 -2.53
N LYS A 115 -1.53 12.17 -3.21
CA LYS A 115 -2.77 12.82 -2.74
C LYS A 115 -3.80 11.83 -2.19
N GLY A 116 -3.39 10.65 -1.85
CA GLY A 116 -4.22 9.52 -1.46
C GLY A 116 -4.27 8.44 -2.54
N MET A 117 -4.39 7.20 -2.09
CA MET A 117 -4.51 6.06 -3.00
C MET A 117 -5.86 6.06 -3.70
N PRO A 118 -5.94 5.64 -4.97
CA PRO A 118 -7.22 5.47 -5.64
C PRO A 118 -8.04 4.37 -4.95
N MET A 119 -9.30 4.68 -4.64
CA MET A 119 -10.21 3.77 -3.94
C MET A 119 -11.58 3.76 -4.60
N TYR A 120 -12.34 2.71 -4.34
CA TYR A 120 -13.72 2.59 -4.77
C TYR A 120 -14.58 1.96 -3.67
N ALA A 121 -15.89 2.16 -3.78
CA ALA A 121 -16.87 1.43 -2.98
C ALA A 121 -18.08 1.07 -3.84
N GLU A 122 -18.73 -0.03 -3.48
CA GLU A 122 -19.98 -0.46 -4.09
C GLU A 122 -20.91 -1.03 -3.02
N LEU A 123 -22.17 -0.64 -3.10
CA LEU A 123 -23.21 -1.11 -2.20
C LEU A 123 -24.53 -1.20 -2.98
N ASP A 124 -25.17 -2.37 -2.99
CA ASP A 124 -26.32 -2.64 -3.83
C ASP A 124 -27.61 -2.82 -3.03
N ASN A 125 -28.73 -2.43 -3.64
CA ASN A 125 -30.08 -2.69 -3.16
C ASN A 125 -30.40 -2.18 -1.77
N ILE A 126 -29.93 -0.98 -1.43
CA ILE A 126 -30.19 -0.36 -0.12
C ILE A 126 -31.56 0.31 -0.14
N ARG A 127 -32.46 -0.20 0.69
CA ARG A 127 -33.81 0.36 0.84
C ARG A 127 -33.81 1.56 1.78
N ILE A 128 -34.32 2.68 1.31
CA ILE A 128 -34.32 3.94 2.04
C ILE A 128 -35.46 3.97 3.08
N GLY A 129 -35.10 4.11 4.35
CA GLY A 129 -36.00 4.30 5.48
C GLY A 129 -36.17 5.76 5.90
N GLU A 130 -36.92 6.03 6.98
CA GLU A 130 -37.18 7.40 7.49
C GLU A 130 -35.88 8.09 7.98
N ASP A 131 -34.98 7.34 8.62
CA ASP A 131 -33.68 7.80 9.13
C ASP A 131 -32.53 7.11 8.36
N ALA A 132 -32.55 7.24 7.02
CA ALA A 132 -31.60 6.53 6.18
C ALA A 132 -30.17 7.07 6.35
N THR A 133 -29.27 6.15 6.68
CA THR A 133 -27.82 6.34 6.64
C THR A 133 -27.22 5.29 5.71
N VAL A 134 -26.23 5.69 4.91
CA VAL A 134 -25.49 4.82 4.02
C VAL A 134 -24.01 5.06 4.28
N ASP A 135 -23.32 4.00 4.69
CA ASP A 135 -21.89 4.03 4.93
C ASP A 135 -21.18 3.30 3.78
N LEU A 136 -20.39 4.02 3.01
CA LEU A 136 -19.63 3.50 1.88
C LEU A 136 -18.19 3.21 2.33
N GLU A 137 -17.87 1.95 2.41
CA GLU A 137 -16.55 1.46 2.78
C GLU A 137 -15.63 1.41 1.55
N LEU A 138 -14.58 2.23 1.56
CA LEU A 138 -13.66 2.36 0.43
C LEU A 138 -12.62 1.24 0.41
N ILE A 139 -12.45 0.62 -0.73
CA ILE A 139 -11.46 -0.41 -1.04
C ILE A 139 -10.37 0.20 -1.91
N ARG A 140 -9.11 0.05 -1.54
CA ARG A 140 -7.98 0.57 -2.31
C ARG A 140 -7.78 -0.23 -3.60
N LEU A 141 -7.50 0.43 -4.71
CA LEU A 141 -7.15 -0.22 -5.99
C LEU A 141 -5.69 -0.71 -6.02
N MET A 142 -4.90 -0.35 -5.02
CA MET A 142 -3.49 -0.70 -4.92
C MET A 142 -3.27 -1.78 -3.87
N SER A 143 -2.17 -2.50 -4.05
CA SER A 143 -1.60 -3.43 -3.07
C SER A 143 -0.35 -2.82 -2.47
N LYS A 144 -0.10 -3.12 -1.20
CA LYS A 144 1.12 -2.76 -0.47
C LYS A 144 2.10 -3.93 -0.51
N ILE A 145 3.37 -3.64 -0.75
CA ILE A 145 4.44 -4.63 -0.79
C ILE A 145 5.54 -4.16 0.14
N SER A 146 5.76 -4.91 1.21
CA SER A 146 6.86 -4.70 2.16
C SER A 146 7.94 -5.74 1.94
N LEU A 147 9.16 -5.28 1.77
CA LEU A 147 10.33 -6.11 1.52
C LEU A 147 11.36 -5.93 2.62
N ARG A 148 11.86 -7.04 3.17
CA ARG A 148 13.02 -7.05 4.07
C ARG A 148 14.00 -8.17 3.73
N MET A 149 15.23 -8.04 4.19
CA MET A 149 16.23 -9.10 4.13
C MET A 149 16.51 -9.66 5.52
N ASP A 150 16.50 -10.99 5.61
CA ASP A 150 16.91 -11.77 6.77
C ASP A 150 18.26 -12.44 6.50
N ARG A 151 19.32 -11.90 7.11
CA ARG A 151 20.69 -12.39 6.89
C ARG A 151 21.17 -13.36 7.98
N ARG A 152 20.27 -13.87 8.85
CA ARG A 152 20.65 -14.74 9.97
C ARG A 152 21.30 -16.04 9.56
N ARG A 153 21.04 -16.51 8.33
CA ARG A 153 21.57 -17.76 7.81
C ARG A 153 22.78 -17.62 6.89
N LEU A 154 23.23 -16.39 6.65
CA LEU A 154 24.45 -16.16 5.86
C LEU A 154 25.69 -16.60 6.62
N SER A 155 26.62 -17.22 5.90
CA SER A 155 27.94 -17.60 6.41
C SER A 155 28.77 -16.39 6.80
N LYS A 156 29.63 -16.54 7.81
CA LYS A 156 30.55 -15.47 8.22
C LYS A 156 31.42 -15.03 7.03
N GLY A 157 31.49 -13.70 6.84
CA GLY A 157 32.33 -13.10 5.80
C GLY A 157 31.63 -12.94 4.45
N VAL A 158 30.38 -13.38 4.33
CA VAL A 158 29.53 -13.04 3.18
C VAL A 158 28.85 -11.71 3.42
N GLN A 159 29.00 -10.79 2.47
CA GLN A 159 28.35 -9.49 2.46
C GLN A 159 27.48 -9.37 1.21
N MET A 160 26.27 -8.92 1.40
CA MET A 160 25.26 -8.72 0.35
C MET A 160 24.67 -7.32 0.52
N ASN A 161 25.11 -6.38 -0.33
CA ASN A 161 24.61 -5.02 -0.36
C ASN A 161 23.60 -4.86 -1.47
N VAL A 162 22.35 -4.54 -1.12
CA VAL A 162 21.30 -4.24 -2.10
C VAL A 162 21.60 -2.88 -2.73
N THR A 163 21.76 -2.85 -4.04
CA THR A 163 22.06 -1.63 -4.82
C THR A 163 20.86 -1.13 -5.60
N GLY A 164 19.85 -1.97 -5.78
CA GLY A 164 18.62 -1.60 -6.44
C GLY A 164 17.50 -2.60 -6.11
N VAL A 165 16.28 -2.09 -6.06
CA VAL A 165 15.07 -2.90 -5.99
C VAL A 165 14.04 -2.31 -6.93
N ARG A 166 13.34 -3.14 -7.66
CA ARG A 166 12.21 -2.73 -8.48
C ARG A 166 11.10 -3.76 -8.49
N ILE A 167 9.86 -3.30 -8.60
CA ILE A 167 8.73 -4.13 -8.99
C ILE A 167 8.55 -3.95 -10.48
N GLY A 168 8.62 -5.03 -11.24
CA GLY A 168 8.36 -5.03 -12.68
C GLY A 168 6.93 -5.47 -13.00
N ASN A 169 6.48 -5.14 -14.20
CA ASN A 169 5.14 -5.43 -14.71
C ASN A 169 4.03 -4.89 -13.80
N CYS A 170 4.19 -3.64 -13.33
CA CYS A 170 3.15 -2.94 -12.59
C CYS A 170 2.15 -2.33 -13.60
N PRO A 171 0.84 -2.66 -13.55
CA PRO A 171 -0.14 -2.04 -14.44
C PRO A 171 -0.18 -0.52 -14.29
N LYS A 172 -0.30 0.20 -15.41
CA LYS A 172 -0.58 1.65 -15.41
C LYS A 172 -2.05 1.99 -15.25
N SER A 173 -2.90 1.02 -15.51
CA SER A 173 -4.34 1.18 -15.40
C SER A 173 -4.96 0.04 -14.61
N SER A 174 -6.06 0.33 -13.92
CA SER A 174 -6.84 -0.66 -13.21
C SER A 174 -8.32 -0.45 -13.50
N LYS A 175 -9.03 -1.52 -13.81
CA LYS A 175 -10.49 -1.51 -13.76
C LYS A 175 -10.92 -1.20 -12.33
N VAL A 176 -11.92 -0.34 -12.19
CA VAL A 176 -12.36 0.14 -10.88
C VAL A 176 -13.27 -0.87 -10.20
N PHE A 177 -14.36 -1.23 -10.88
CA PHE A 177 -15.42 -2.10 -10.36
C PHE A 177 -15.29 -3.57 -10.80
N GLN A 178 -14.19 -3.93 -11.39
CA GLN A 178 -13.87 -5.29 -11.82
C GLN A 178 -12.42 -5.62 -11.49
N SER A 179 -12.12 -6.91 -11.42
CA SER A 179 -10.76 -7.41 -11.28
C SER A 179 -9.88 -6.96 -12.44
N ASN A 180 -8.66 -6.56 -12.15
CA ASN A 180 -7.70 -6.07 -13.12
C ASN A 180 -6.66 -7.14 -13.47
N ARG A 181 -6.35 -7.26 -14.76
CA ARG A 181 -5.36 -8.20 -15.27
C ARG A 181 -4.52 -7.55 -16.36
N LEU A 182 -3.22 -7.55 -16.18
CA LEU A 182 -2.27 -7.09 -17.20
C LEU A 182 -2.21 -8.09 -18.36
N THR A 183 -2.26 -7.58 -19.57
CA THR A 183 -2.03 -8.32 -20.81
C THR A 183 -0.76 -7.82 -21.50
N SER A 184 -0.22 -8.56 -22.48
CA SER A 184 0.98 -8.15 -23.22
C SER A 184 0.81 -6.86 -24.03
N ASN A 185 -0.42 -6.40 -24.22
CA ASN A 185 -0.73 -5.16 -24.94
C ASN A 185 -0.86 -3.94 -24.01
N ASP A 186 -0.90 -4.16 -22.70
CA ASP A 186 -1.10 -3.10 -21.74
C ASP A 186 0.22 -2.42 -21.40
N GLN A 187 0.14 -1.16 -20.99
CA GLN A 187 1.29 -0.42 -20.49
C GLN A 187 1.54 -0.76 -19.03
N CYS A 188 2.82 -0.93 -18.68
CA CYS A 188 3.24 -1.18 -17.32
C CYS A 188 4.41 -0.29 -16.90
N PHE A 189 4.60 -0.18 -15.59
CA PHE A 189 5.76 0.45 -14.97
C PHE A 189 6.78 -0.59 -14.49
N SER A 190 8.02 -0.12 -14.30
CA SER A 190 8.94 -0.67 -13.30
C SER A 190 9.10 0.38 -12.21
N MET A 191 8.78 0.02 -10.97
CA MET A 191 8.79 0.91 -9.81
C MET A 191 9.85 0.46 -8.83
N GLY A 192 10.49 1.40 -8.14
CA GLY A 192 11.49 1.07 -7.13
C GLY A 192 12.58 2.13 -7.03
N PHE A 193 13.73 1.75 -6.50
CA PHE A 193 14.88 2.64 -6.33
C PHE A 193 16.15 2.04 -6.96
N SER A 194 17.13 2.91 -7.21
CA SER A 194 18.45 2.56 -7.69
C SER A 194 19.52 2.84 -6.64
N ARG A 195 20.78 2.51 -6.96
CA ARG A 195 21.95 2.66 -6.11
C ARG A 195 22.10 4.03 -5.43
N ASP A 196 21.72 5.09 -6.11
CA ASP A 196 21.91 6.46 -5.65
C ASP A 196 20.75 6.95 -4.74
N ASP A 197 19.76 6.10 -4.49
CA ASP A 197 18.61 6.43 -3.66
C ASP A 197 18.91 6.18 -2.17
N ALA A 198 18.49 7.10 -1.32
CA ALA A 198 18.60 6.95 0.14
C ALA A 198 17.89 5.70 0.68
N GLN A 199 16.84 5.25 0.01
CA GLN A 199 16.07 4.06 0.38
C GLN A 199 16.89 2.76 0.24
N SER A 200 17.94 2.72 -0.59
CA SER A 200 18.84 1.57 -0.67
C SER A 200 19.48 1.22 0.67
N SER A 201 19.65 2.20 1.55
CA SER A 201 20.21 2.01 2.89
C SER A 201 19.29 1.20 3.79
N ILE A 202 17.97 1.22 3.62
CA ILE A 202 17.01 0.51 4.47
C ILE A 202 17.29 -1.00 4.45
N LEU A 203 17.47 -1.58 3.27
CA LEU A 203 17.74 -3.02 3.10
C LEU A 203 19.19 -3.41 3.40
N ASN A 204 20.11 -2.46 3.49
CA ASN A 204 21.52 -2.71 3.79
C ASN A 204 21.86 -2.52 5.27
N THR A 205 21.00 -1.86 6.00
CA THR A 205 21.19 -1.69 7.43
C THR A 205 20.70 -2.94 8.14
N ILE A 206 21.48 -3.45 9.07
CA ILE A 206 21.25 -4.74 9.70
C ILE A 206 21.06 -4.49 11.20
N SER A 207 19.92 -4.92 11.74
CA SER A 207 19.69 -4.92 13.19
C SER A 207 20.59 -5.92 13.92
N ALA A 208 20.58 -5.91 15.25
CA ALA A 208 21.27 -6.91 16.07
C ALA A 208 20.89 -8.36 15.70
N ASP A 209 19.68 -8.56 15.17
CA ASP A 209 19.17 -9.86 14.72
C ASP A 209 19.47 -10.19 13.26
N ASN A 210 20.33 -9.43 12.59
CA ASN A 210 20.63 -9.57 11.17
C ASN A 210 19.42 -9.40 10.23
N LEU A 211 18.42 -8.67 10.65
CA LEU A 211 17.29 -8.24 9.84
C LEU A 211 17.53 -6.84 9.29
N SER A 212 17.12 -6.59 8.07
CA SER A 212 17.10 -5.24 7.50
C SER A 212 15.89 -4.44 7.98
N GLY A 213 15.89 -3.13 7.76
CA GLY A 213 14.66 -2.34 7.74
C GLY A 213 13.71 -2.81 6.63
N ILE A 214 12.50 -2.26 6.61
CA ILE A 214 11.43 -2.62 5.68
C ILE A 214 11.33 -1.55 4.59
N LEU A 215 11.42 -1.98 3.33
CA LEU A 215 11.11 -1.16 2.18
C LEU A 215 9.65 -1.38 1.79
N THR A 216 8.89 -0.30 1.64
CA THR A 216 7.48 -0.36 1.22
C THR A 216 7.31 0.22 -0.17
N LEU A 217 6.61 -0.51 -1.01
CA LEU A 217 6.24 -0.13 -2.38
C LEU A 217 4.75 -0.42 -2.59
N TYR A 218 4.14 0.25 -3.58
CA TYR A 218 2.73 0.06 -3.93
C TYR A 218 2.58 -0.17 -5.42
N MET A 219 1.57 -0.93 -5.81
CA MET A 219 1.21 -1.15 -7.21
C MET A 219 -0.29 -1.39 -7.36
N LEU A 220 -0.83 -1.11 -8.55
CA LEU A 220 -2.20 -1.47 -8.91
C LEU A 220 -2.35 -3.00 -9.03
N GLU A 221 -3.57 -3.48 -8.84
CA GLU A 221 -3.93 -4.89 -8.94
C GLU A 221 -3.48 -5.53 -10.25
N ASN A 222 -3.00 -6.77 -10.16
CA ASN A 222 -2.64 -7.59 -11.31
C ASN A 222 -2.97 -9.07 -11.07
N MET A 223 -4.14 -9.52 -11.51
CA MET A 223 -4.67 -10.87 -11.29
C MET A 223 -4.27 -11.81 -12.44
N GLN A 224 -3.20 -12.58 -12.26
CA GLN A 224 -2.68 -13.48 -13.30
C GLN A 224 -3.12 -14.93 -13.13
N GLY A 225 -3.72 -15.26 -11.98
CA GLY A 225 -4.24 -16.59 -11.67
C GLY A 225 -3.17 -17.57 -11.19
N GLU A 226 -3.51 -18.83 -11.20
CA GLU A 226 -2.65 -19.88 -10.74
C GLU A 226 -1.84 -20.53 -11.87
N THR A 227 -0.68 -21.08 -11.53
CA THR A 227 0.12 -21.90 -12.44
C THR A 227 -0.19 -23.38 -12.26
N ASP A 228 -0.28 -24.12 -13.37
CA ASP A 228 -0.54 -25.57 -13.36
C ASP A 228 0.62 -26.40 -12.78
N ASN A 229 1.79 -25.82 -12.65
CA ASN A 229 2.98 -26.46 -12.11
C ASN A 229 3.31 -25.89 -10.73
N PRO A 230 2.85 -26.53 -9.64
CA PRO A 230 3.22 -26.13 -8.31
C PRO A 230 4.73 -26.27 -8.10
N VAL A 231 5.37 -25.18 -7.77
CA VAL A 231 6.79 -25.18 -7.40
C VAL A 231 6.96 -25.66 -5.97
N LYS A 232 8.16 -26.13 -5.62
CA LYS A 232 8.42 -26.64 -4.27
C LYS A 232 8.50 -25.50 -3.25
N GLU A 233 9.04 -24.36 -3.66
CA GLU A 233 9.24 -23.16 -2.85
C GLU A 233 8.91 -21.92 -3.68
N ASP A 234 8.62 -20.80 -3.04
CA ASP A 234 8.32 -19.56 -3.73
C ASP A 234 9.48 -19.08 -4.62
N ALA A 235 10.71 -19.38 -4.22
CA ALA A 235 11.91 -19.08 -4.99
C ALA A 235 11.97 -19.82 -6.34
N ASP A 236 11.27 -20.93 -6.47
CA ASP A 236 11.20 -21.71 -7.71
C ASP A 236 10.20 -21.14 -8.74
N LYS A 237 9.48 -20.05 -8.40
CA LYS A 237 8.63 -19.34 -9.36
C LYS A 237 9.49 -18.59 -10.38
N VAL A 238 10.11 -19.31 -11.28
CA VAL A 238 10.95 -18.80 -12.36
C VAL A 238 10.35 -19.24 -13.70
N PHE A 239 10.25 -18.30 -14.62
CA PHE A 239 9.71 -18.58 -15.95
C PHE A 239 10.82 -18.58 -16.99
N ASP A 240 10.75 -19.52 -17.92
CA ASP A 240 11.65 -19.61 -19.06
C ASP A 240 11.57 -18.36 -19.96
N GLU A 241 12.61 -18.10 -20.74
CA GLU A 241 12.71 -16.90 -21.59
C GLU A 241 11.55 -16.77 -22.59
N ASN A 242 10.94 -17.88 -23.00
CA ASN A 242 9.83 -17.90 -23.94
C ASN A 242 8.45 -17.97 -23.26
N ASP A 243 8.40 -17.94 -21.93
CA ASP A 243 7.15 -17.99 -21.21
C ASP A 243 6.50 -16.59 -21.18
N HIS A 244 5.30 -16.48 -21.75
CA HIS A 244 4.56 -15.21 -21.82
C HIS A 244 4.24 -14.61 -20.44
N ARG A 245 4.22 -15.42 -19.38
CA ARG A 245 4.02 -14.96 -18.00
C ARG A 245 5.07 -13.98 -17.54
N ARG A 246 6.29 -14.07 -18.10
CA ARG A 246 7.36 -13.08 -17.85
C ARG A 246 6.99 -11.64 -18.20
N GLU A 247 6.09 -11.46 -19.16
CA GLU A 247 5.68 -10.15 -19.67
C GLU A 247 4.52 -9.55 -18.86
N VAL A 248 3.74 -10.40 -18.19
CA VAL A 248 2.48 -9.98 -17.56
C VAL A 248 2.44 -10.21 -16.05
N CYS A 249 3.17 -11.19 -15.51
CA CYS A 249 3.21 -11.43 -14.06
C CYS A 249 4.12 -10.42 -13.37
N SER A 250 3.63 -9.83 -12.30
CA SER A 250 4.39 -8.88 -11.50
C SER A 250 5.50 -9.57 -10.71
N TYR A 251 6.66 -8.96 -10.63
CA TYR A 251 7.83 -9.51 -9.97
C TYR A 251 8.62 -8.45 -9.21
N ILE A 252 9.37 -8.88 -8.22
CA ILE A 252 10.43 -8.07 -7.61
C ILE A 252 11.76 -8.50 -8.19
N GLU A 253 12.62 -7.51 -8.47
CA GLU A 253 13.99 -7.71 -8.85
C GLU A 253 14.90 -6.91 -7.91
N MET A 254 15.89 -7.59 -7.35
CA MET A 254 16.89 -7.01 -6.47
C MET A 254 18.26 -7.11 -7.12
N GLU A 255 18.97 -6.00 -7.18
CA GLU A 255 20.38 -5.95 -7.56
C GLU A 255 21.23 -5.94 -6.30
N ILE A 256 22.21 -6.85 -6.22
CA ILE A 256 23.02 -7.06 -5.01
C ILE A 256 24.50 -7.07 -5.37
N GLU A 257 25.28 -6.21 -4.72
CA GLU A 257 26.74 -6.36 -4.68
C GLU A 257 27.11 -7.46 -3.70
N TYR A 258 27.83 -8.45 -4.18
CA TYR A 258 28.22 -9.63 -3.42
C TYR A 258 29.72 -9.64 -3.16
N LEU A 259 30.08 -9.91 -1.90
CA LEU A 259 31.46 -10.09 -1.46
C LEU A 259 31.54 -11.25 -0.47
N SER A 260 32.49 -12.16 -0.70
CA SER A 260 32.87 -13.19 0.27
C SER A 260 34.40 -13.30 0.34
N TYR A 261 34.92 -14.07 1.31
CA TYR A 261 36.36 -14.30 1.42
C TYR A 261 36.96 -15.05 0.20
N GLU A 262 36.14 -15.84 -0.47
CA GLU A 262 36.56 -16.72 -1.57
C GLU A 262 36.14 -16.20 -2.94
N GLN A 263 35.15 -15.33 -3.00
CA GLN A 263 34.58 -14.87 -4.26
C GLN A 263 34.20 -13.39 -4.19
N TYR A 264 34.51 -12.68 -5.22
CA TYR A 264 34.03 -11.34 -5.50
C TYR A 264 33.30 -11.34 -6.84
N SER A 265 32.08 -10.85 -6.86
CA SER A 265 31.36 -10.69 -8.11
C SER A 265 31.60 -9.29 -8.67
N GLU A 266 32.25 -9.20 -9.83
CA GLU A 266 32.44 -7.91 -10.56
C GLU A 266 31.11 -7.34 -11.08
N LYS A 267 30.07 -8.19 -11.19
CA LYS A 267 28.73 -7.80 -11.61
C LYS A 267 27.77 -8.01 -10.46
N PRO A 268 26.74 -7.14 -10.34
CA PRO A 268 25.70 -7.38 -9.34
C PRO A 268 24.99 -8.72 -9.58
N LEU A 269 24.68 -9.41 -8.49
CA LEU A 269 23.75 -10.53 -8.53
C LEU A 269 22.34 -9.98 -8.71
N ILE A 270 21.56 -10.62 -9.55
CA ILE A 270 20.19 -10.26 -9.80
C ILE A 270 19.28 -11.38 -9.29
N TYR A 271 18.49 -11.06 -8.28
CA TYR A 271 17.43 -11.93 -7.78
C TYR A 271 16.11 -11.44 -8.35
N ARG A 272 15.35 -12.33 -8.99
CA ARG A 272 14.02 -12.04 -9.50
C ARG A 272 13.03 -13.08 -8.99
N PHE A 273 11.89 -12.61 -8.49
CA PHE A 273 10.81 -13.46 -8.03
C PHE A 273 9.44 -12.89 -8.35
N TYR A 274 8.57 -13.78 -8.77
CA TYR A 274 7.21 -13.42 -9.13
C TYR A 274 6.34 -13.38 -7.89
N LEU A 275 5.48 -12.36 -7.83
CA LEU A 275 4.55 -12.14 -6.73
C LEU A 275 3.40 -13.15 -6.76
N GLY A 276 2.68 -13.23 -5.67
CA GLY A 276 1.56 -14.11 -5.42
C GLY A 276 1.63 -14.65 -3.99
N ASP A 277 0.49 -15.04 -3.43
CA ASP A 277 0.35 -15.44 -2.02
C ASP A 277 0.68 -16.91 -1.74
N SER A 278 0.90 -17.70 -2.77
CA SER A 278 1.22 -19.13 -2.67
C SER A 278 2.17 -19.57 -3.78
N ARG A 279 2.62 -20.81 -3.68
CA ARG A 279 3.55 -21.42 -4.66
C ARG A 279 2.96 -21.59 -6.06
N THR A 280 1.65 -21.52 -6.19
CA THR A 280 0.93 -21.64 -7.46
C THR A 280 0.32 -20.33 -7.91
N ASN A 281 0.09 -19.40 -7.01
CA ASN A 281 -0.61 -18.15 -7.29
C ASN A 281 0.33 -17.07 -7.82
N LEU A 282 -0.14 -16.27 -8.79
CA LEU A 282 0.58 -15.17 -9.43
C LEU A 282 -0.18 -13.84 -9.34
N ASP A 283 -1.19 -13.81 -8.48
CA ASP A 283 -2.04 -12.64 -8.28
C ASP A 283 -1.40 -11.62 -7.36
N VAL A 284 -1.54 -10.36 -7.73
CA VAL A 284 -1.33 -9.22 -6.84
C VAL A 284 -2.68 -8.54 -6.68
N GLU A 285 -3.39 -8.91 -5.64
CA GLU A 285 -4.76 -8.51 -5.37
C GLU A 285 -4.80 -7.14 -4.69
N ARG A 286 -5.73 -6.28 -5.14
CA ARG A 286 -5.95 -4.95 -4.54
C ARG A 286 -6.30 -5.04 -3.06
N ASN A 287 -6.05 -3.96 -2.32
CA ASN A 287 -6.29 -3.84 -0.88
C ASN A 287 -5.62 -4.92 -0.03
N CYS A 288 -4.57 -5.56 -0.55
CA CYS A 288 -3.79 -6.59 0.15
C CYS A 288 -2.37 -6.09 0.45
N HIS A 289 -1.80 -6.61 1.53
CA HIS A 289 -0.44 -6.35 1.94
C HIS A 289 0.40 -7.63 1.78
N TYR A 290 1.42 -7.58 0.94
CA TYR A 290 2.38 -8.66 0.71
C TYR A 290 3.64 -8.39 1.52
N HIS A 291 3.92 -9.24 2.51
CA HIS A 291 5.13 -9.19 3.30
C HIS A 291 6.17 -10.15 2.71
N ILE A 292 7.24 -9.61 2.18
CA ILE A 292 8.27 -10.39 1.52
C ILE A 292 9.54 -10.37 2.35
N THR A 293 9.98 -11.54 2.78
CA THR A 293 11.25 -11.71 3.46
C THR A 293 12.20 -12.51 2.60
N VAL A 294 13.32 -11.92 2.23
CA VAL A 294 14.40 -12.58 1.49
C VAL A 294 15.40 -13.11 2.51
N CYS A 295 15.55 -14.44 2.57
CA CYS A 295 16.39 -15.15 3.52
C CYS A 295 17.54 -15.87 2.79
N PRO A 296 18.61 -15.18 2.37
CA PRO A 296 19.74 -15.84 1.75
C PRO A 296 20.44 -16.77 2.76
N GLU A 297 20.80 -17.96 2.31
CA GLU A 297 21.44 -18.99 3.12
C GLU A 297 22.90 -19.23 2.68
N ASP A 298 23.71 -19.75 3.56
CA ASP A 298 25.11 -20.14 3.31
C ASP A 298 25.94 -19.05 2.63
N ASP A 299 26.35 -19.30 1.37
CA ASP A 299 27.11 -18.35 0.56
C ASP A 299 26.24 -17.28 -0.11
N GLY A 300 24.92 -17.33 0.04
CA GLY A 300 23.99 -16.38 -0.52
C GLY A 300 23.80 -16.47 -2.04
N LEU A 301 24.42 -17.45 -2.69
CA LEU A 301 24.38 -17.61 -4.16
C LEU A 301 23.18 -18.42 -4.65
N LYS A 302 22.55 -19.16 -3.75
CA LYS A 302 21.33 -19.90 -4.06
C LYS A 302 20.12 -19.02 -3.71
N GLY A 303 19.23 -18.85 -4.69
CA GLY A 303 18.02 -18.03 -4.54
C GLY A 303 16.90 -18.65 -3.71
N ASP A 304 17.21 -19.54 -2.76
CA ASP A 304 16.24 -20.47 -2.15
C ASP A 304 15.54 -19.92 -0.90
N GLY A 305 15.75 -18.67 -0.57
CA GLY A 305 15.35 -18.21 0.76
C GLY A 305 14.41 -17.02 0.75
N TRP A 306 13.19 -17.15 0.24
CA TRP A 306 12.22 -16.10 0.46
C TRP A 306 10.83 -16.62 0.78
N ARG A 307 10.08 -15.81 1.46
CA ARG A 307 8.74 -16.09 1.90
C ARG A 307 7.85 -14.90 1.59
N VAL A 308 6.67 -15.16 1.07
CA VAL A 308 5.61 -14.18 0.88
C VAL A 308 4.46 -14.51 1.82
N ASP A 309 4.12 -13.58 2.69
CA ASP A 309 2.94 -13.63 3.54
C ASP A 309 1.96 -12.54 3.09
N LYS A 310 0.68 -12.89 2.90
CA LYS A 310 -0.36 -11.97 2.48
C LYS A 310 -1.33 -11.68 3.62
N SER A 311 -1.71 -10.44 3.77
CA SER A 311 -2.78 -9.99 4.66
C SER A 311 -3.65 -8.93 3.96
N GLY A 312 -4.80 -8.60 4.49
CA GLY A 312 -5.53 -7.40 4.08
C GLY A 312 -4.72 -6.15 4.39
N MET A 313 -4.81 -5.10 3.59
CA MET A 313 -4.12 -3.82 3.88
C MET A 313 -4.61 -3.19 5.18
N SER A 314 -5.87 -3.44 5.54
CA SER A 314 -6.51 -2.97 6.76
C SER A 314 -6.49 -3.99 7.89
N ASP A 315 -6.04 -5.22 7.64
CA ASP A 315 -5.89 -6.20 8.71
C ASP A 315 -4.88 -5.69 9.74
N LEU A 316 -5.16 -5.97 11.00
CA LEU A 316 -4.18 -5.93 12.06
C LEU A 316 -3.13 -7.02 11.76
N GLY A 317 -2.42 -6.80 10.68
CA GLY A 317 -1.21 -7.52 10.41
C GLY A 317 -0.18 -7.23 11.50
N PRO A 318 1.03 -7.75 11.35
CA PRO A 318 2.12 -7.42 12.25
C PRO A 318 2.19 -5.91 12.42
N THR A 319 2.50 -5.48 13.59
CA THR A 319 2.62 -4.09 14.00
C THR A 319 3.22 -3.23 12.90
N PHE A 320 2.47 -2.23 12.47
CA PHE A 320 2.96 -1.29 11.48
C PHE A 320 3.64 -0.11 12.16
N LEU A 321 4.87 0.17 11.73
CA LEU A 321 5.66 1.30 12.19
C LEU A 321 6.00 2.21 11.00
N LYS A 322 5.47 3.41 10.99
CA LYS A 322 5.92 4.47 10.08
C LYS A 322 6.79 5.47 10.84
N SER A 323 7.99 5.66 10.38
CA SER A 323 8.96 6.60 10.96
C SER A 323 9.14 7.85 10.12
N TYR A 324 9.49 8.96 10.78
CA TYR A 324 9.84 10.22 10.15
C TYR A 324 10.96 10.94 10.95
N PRO A 325 11.81 11.77 10.34
CA PRO A 325 11.89 12.03 8.90
C PRO A 325 12.25 10.78 8.12
N SER A 326 12.73 10.87 6.90
CA SER A 326 13.18 9.70 6.13
C SER A 326 14.22 8.88 6.91
N SER A 327 14.36 7.61 6.59
CA SER A 327 15.31 6.68 7.24
C SER A 327 16.79 7.04 7.05
N TYR A 328 17.11 8.01 6.19
CA TYR A 328 18.47 8.55 6.05
C TYR A 328 18.52 10.02 6.47
N ILE A 329 19.38 10.31 7.43
CA ILE A 329 19.54 11.61 8.04
C ILE A 329 20.97 12.07 7.83
N ARG A 330 21.13 13.27 7.25
CA ARG A 330 22.42 13.91 7.12
C ARG A 330 22.40 15.25 7.81
N GLY A 331 23.43 15.53 8.62
CA GLY A 331 23.51 16.77 9.39
C GLY A 331 24.92 17.13 9.80
N LYS A 332 25.03 18.21 10.59
CA LYS A 332 26.28 18.73 11.13
C LYS A 332 26.30 18.59 12.64
N ILE A 333 27.49 18.58 13.22
CA ILE A 333 27.65 18.61 14.66
C ILE A 333 26.89 19.80 15.25
N GLY A 334 26.04 19.52 16.25
CA GLY A 334 25.17 20.48 16.92
C GLY A 334 23.74 20.53 16.37
N ASP A 335 23.45 19.90 15.23
CA ASP A 335 22.08 19.80 14.72
C ASP A 335 21.23 18.92 15.66
N LYS A 336 19.97 19.32 15.82
CA LYS A 336 18.95 18.57 16.56
C LYS A 336 17.89 18.09 15.60
N ILE A 337 17.62 16.80 15.60
CA ILE A 337 16.71 16.15 14.68
C ILE A 337 15.71 15.33 15.49
N HIS A 338 14.42 15.60 15.29
CA HIS A 338 13.36 14.84 15.91
C HIS A 338 13.02 13.62 15.04
N LEU A 339 13.18 12.45 15.60
CA LEU A 339 12.70 11.18 15.05
C LEU A 339 11.36 10.87 15.67
N GLY A 340 10.39 10.52 14.87
CA GLY A 340 9.08 10.12 15.34
C GLY A 340 8.59 8.87 14.61
N CYS A 341 7.56 8.25 15.16
CA CYS A 341 6.90 7.12 14.55
C CYS A 341 5.41 7.16 14.78
N ILE A 342 4.72 6.45 13.93
CA ILE A 342 3.30 6.13 14.07
C ILE A 342 3.20 4.63 14.17
N ILE A 343 2.54 4.12 15.22
CA ILE A 343 2.43 2.69 15.53
C ILE A 343 0.98 2.25 15.41
N SER A 344 0.77 1.08 14.82
CA SER A 344 -0.52 0.42 14.75
C SER A 344 -0.42 -1.04 15.19
N PRO A 345 -1.33 -1.54 16.04
CA PRO A 345 -2.36 -0.77 16.77
C PRO A 345 -1.78 0.17 17.82
N PRO A 346 -2.55 1.19 18.27
CA PRO A 346 -2.16 2.02 19.41
C PRO A 346 -1.91 1.14 20.64
N HIS A 347 -0.91 1.49 21.44
CA HIS A 347 -0.47 0.75 22.62
C HIS A 347 0.33 -0.54 22.33
N THR A 348 0.71 -0.79 21.10
CA THR A 348 1.71 -1.82 20.83
C THR A 348 3.00 -1.49 21.58
N PRO A 349 3.66 -2.48 22.21
CA PRO A 349 4.98 -2.29 22.81
C PRO A 349 5.94 -1.67 21.81
N PHE A 350 6.70 -0.68 22.24
CA PHE A 350 7.58 0.10 21.41
C PHE A 350 8.90 0.40 22.10
N ASP A 351 10.00 0.26 21.39
CA ASP A 351 11.33 0.58 21.89
C ASP A 351 12.12 1.43 20.87
N VAL A 352 12.95 2.30 21.42
CA VAL A 352 13.92 3.12 20.66
C VAL A 352 15.30 2.81 21.20
N GLY A 353 16.17 2.32 20.35
CA GLY A 353 17.48 1.89 20.78
C GLY A 353 18.60 2.15 19.77
N GLU A 354 19.82 1.99 20.23
CA GLU A 354 21.00 1.99 19.38
C GLU A 354 21.12 0.63 18.71
N SER A 355 21.24 0.63 17.38
CA SER A 355 21.55 -0.59 16.66
C SER A 355 22.97 -1.07 17.02
N TYR A 356 23.08 -2.26 17.59
CA TYR A 356 24.34 -2.95 17.86
C TYR A 356 24.98 -3.52 16.59
N MET A 357 25.01 -2.73 15.53
CA MET A 357 25.77 -3.12 14.36
C MET A 357 27.26 -3.10 14.70
N ALA A 358 27.91 -4.17 14.35
CA ALA A 358 29.22 -4.66 14.77
C ALA A 358 30.46 -3.74 14.54
N ASP A 359 30.27 -2.48 14.27
CA ASP A 359 31.33 -1.48 14.28
C ASP A 359 31.09 -0.52 15.44
N ASP A 360 32.01 -0.53 16.44
CA ASP A 360 32.12 0.35 17.61
C ASP A 360 32.13 1.87 17.28
N LYS A 361 31.59 2.30 16.14
CA LYS A 361 31.68 3.67 15.61
C LYS A 361 30.46 4.53 15.89
N ALA A 362 29.40 3.99 16.49
CA ALA A 362 28.22 4.81 16.85
C ALA A 362 28.50 5.66 18.09
N GLU A 363 29.44 5.26 18.96
CA GLU A 363 29.85 6.06 20.11
C GLU A 363 30.38 7.41 19.68
N GLY A 364 29.73 8.48 20.15
CA GLY A 364 30.15 9.86 19.91
C GLY A 364 29.71 10.49 18.61
N ILE A 365 28.82 9.86 17.84
CA ILE A 365 28.24 10.44 16.62
C ILE A 365 26.98 11.24 16.93
N TYR A 366 26.15 10.74 17.83
CA TYR A 366 24.96 11.42 18.33
C TYR A 366 24.65 11.04 19.77
N ASP A 367 23.92 11.91 20.47
CA ASP A 367 23.19 11.63 21.70
C ASP A 367 21.70 11.68 21.40
N TYR A 368 20.85 10.94 22.10
CA TYR A 368 19.42 11.00 21.94
C TYR A 368 18.67 11.07 23.29
N VAL A 369 17.49 11.67 23.23
CA VAL A 369 16.55 11.72 24.36
C VAL A 369 15.19 11.26 23.83
N ILE A 370 14.66 10.21 24.46
CA ILE A 370 13.33 9.66 24.12
C ILE A 370 12.24 10.67 24.50
N ASP A 371 11.23 10.84 23.67
CA ASP A 371 10.09 11.70 23.92
C ASP A 371 9.25 11.20 25.12
N GLN A 372 8.45 12.09 25.70
CA GLN A 372 7.65 11.76 26.88
C GLN A 372 6.60 10.67 26.62
N ASP A 373 6.11 10.57 25.38
CA ASP A 373 5.15 9.55 24.96
C ASP A 373 5.82 8.22 24.54
N GLY A 374 7.15 8.20 24.48
CA GLY A 374 7.93 7.03 24.07
C GLY A 374 7.92 6.76 22.56
N LEU A 375 7.22 7.58 21.75
CA LEU A 375 7.01 7.33 20.32
C LEU A 375 8.00 8.06 19.42
N GLY A 376 9.06 8.60 19.99
CA GLY A 376 10.07 9.33 19.26
C GLY A 376 11.30 9.62 20.10
N ALA A 377 12.26 10.29 19.46
CA ALA A 377 13.47 10.74 20.12
C ALA A 377 14.03 12.01 19.47
N VAL A 378 14.64 12.87 20.27
CA VAL A 378 15.42 14.00 19.77
C VAL A 378 16.89 13.61 19.74
N LEU A 379 17.46 13.50 18.55
CA LEU A 379 18.89 13.32 18.34
C LEU A 379 19.61 14.64 18.38
N THR A 380 20.79 14.65 19.02
CA THR A 380 21.76 15.75 18.92
C THR A 380 23.05 15.19 18.32
N LEU A 381 23.44 15.70 17.14
CA LEU A 381 24.64 15.23 16.45
C LEU A 381 25.90 15.75 17.17
N THR A 382 26.76 14.86 17.63
CA THR A 382 27.89 15.20 18.49
C THR A 382 29.25 15.00 17.86
N GLY A 383 29.38 14.10 16.89
CA GLY A 383 30.67 13.82 16.25
C GLY A 383 30.50 13.41 14.77
N PRO A 384 31.57 13.47 13.98
CA PRO A 384 31.51 13.11 12.58
C PRO A 384 31.54 11.59 12.41
N GLY A 385 30.81 11.10 11.40
CA GLY A 385 30.80 9.68 11.06
C GLY A 385 29.42 9.21 10.67
N ARG A 386 29.21 7.89 10.73
CA ARG A 386 27.96 7.24 10.43
C ARG A 386 27.48 6.41 11.63
N GLY A 387 26.26 6.63 12.06
CA GLY A 387 25.60 5.89 13.12
C GLY A 387 24.24 5.39 12.70
N TRP A 388 23.64 4.56 13.53
CA TRP A 388 22.31 3.98 13.30
C TRP A 388 21.50 4.07 14.59
N ILE A 389 20.23 4.34 14.46
CA ILE A 389 19.23 4.23 15.53
C ILE A 389 18.03 3.51 14.98
N TYR A 390 17.43 2.64 15.77
CA TYR A 390 16.25 1.92 15.33
C TYR A 390 15.08 2.12 16.28
N MET A 391 13.90 1.93 15.76
CA MET A 391 12.64 1.88 16.47
C MET A 391 12.01 0.54 16.19
N GLU A 392 11.57 -0.17 17.21
CA GLU A 392 10.99 -1.50 17.12
C GLU A 392 9.62 -1.50 17.79
N ALA A 393 8.68 -2.21 17.21
CA ALA A 393 7.32 -2.33 17.69
C ALA A 393 6.86 -3.78 17.69
N GLY A 394 6.08 -4.18 18.71
CA GLY A 394 5.58 -5.54 18.88
C GLY A 394 6.25 -6.29 20.02
N ASP A 395 5.59 -7.37 20.47
CA ASP A 395 6.14 -8.34 21.43
C ASP A 395 5.56 -9.74 21.08
N PRO A 396 6.29 -10.60 20.37
CA PRO A 396 7.65 -10.36 19.83
C PRO A 396 7.70 -9.22 18.82
N ILE A 397 8.90 -8.67 18.55
CA ILE A 397 9.09 -7.58 17.59
C ILE A 397 8.56 -7.98 16.23
N ASP A 398 7.54 -7.26 15.75
CA ASP A 398 6.88 -7.53 14.47
C ASP A 398 7.35 -6.59 13.36
N ASP A 399 7.67 -5.34 13.72
CA ASP A 399 8.07 -4.32 12.76
C ASP A 399 9.15 -3.40 13.34
N GLY A 400 9.94 -2.80 12.46
CA GLY A 400 11.01 -1.91 12.87
C GLY A 400 11.40 -0.90 11.80
N ALA A 401 11.81 0.27 12.24
CA ALA A 401 12.38 1.31 11.40
C ALA A 401 13.80 1.63 11.81
N LEU A 402 14.67 1.66 10.83
CA LEU A 402 16.08 1.96 11.05
C LEU A 402 16.44 3.29 10.41
N PHE A 403 17.08 4.15 11.18
CA PHE A 403 17.61 5.41 10.71
C PHE A 403 19.12 5.32 10.55
N VAL A 404 19.61 5.70 9.40
CA VAL A 404 21.03 5.92 9.13
C VAL A 404 21.33 7.39 9.34
N ILE A 405 22.31 7.67 10.21
CA ILE A 405 22.71 9.03 10.57
C ILE A 405 24.11 9.26 10.03
N GLU A 406 24.27 10.24 9.17
CA GLU A 406 25.56 10.66 8.63
C GLU A 406 25.87 12.08 9.06
N VAL A 407 26.98 12.27 9.77
CA VAL A 407 27.41 13.58 10.27
C VAL A 407 28.66 14.01 9.52
N ASP A 408 28.57 15.16 8.85
CA ASP A 408 29.68 15.72 8.08
C ASP A 408 30.87 16.09 8.97
N LEU A 409 32.07 15.86 8.45
CA LEU A 409 33.31 16.39 9.06
C LEU A 409 33.22 17.92 9.13
N PRO A 410 33.63 18.53 10.24
CA PRO A 410 33.77 19.98 10.29
C PRO A 410 34.76 20.41 9.22
N ARG A 411 34.36 21.37 8.39
CA ARG A 411 35.22 21.97 7.37
C ARG A 411 36.24 22.90 8.01
#